data_8330d76805e5f6e88e9a5771d3e701bb
#
_entry.id   8330d76805e5f6e88e9a5771d3e701bb
#
_cell.length_a   1.000
_cell.length_b   1.000
_cell.length_c   1.000
_cell.angle_alpha   90.00
_cell.angle_beta   90.00
_cell.angle_gamma   90.00
#
_symmetry.space_group_name_H-M   'P 1'
#
loop_
_entity.id
_entity.type
_entity.pdbx_description
1 polymer ?
#
loop_
_entity_poly.entity_id
_entity_poly.type
_entity_poly.pdbx_seq_one_letter_code
_entity_poly.pdbx_strand_id
1 'polypeptide(L)'
;MRSRFLAFVYGVENEDEAKERLATLRKTHFDARHVCYAYVIGPHGEHTRQNDDGEPSGTAGAPIARQIRSAGLTNVLVAVVRYFGGVKLGTGRLGVAYKTAAAEALTEAGAKEVVMKDSLKMAAPYDVADTAMRLIRNAGADITARDYTATETILTVAVRCSDAKSLKDTLSKIHTLHFIDDQP
;
A
#
# COMPACT_ATOMS: atom_id res chain seq x y z
N MET A 1 -19.04 -10.45 32.24
CA MET A 1 -17.91 -9.60 31.75
C MET A 1 -18.34 -8.89 30.46
N ARG A 2 -17.73 -7.73 30.12
CA ARG A 2 -17.95 -7.07 28.82
C ARG A 2 -17.04 -7.69 27.77
N SER A 3 -17.47 -7.72 26.49
CA SER A 3 -16.59 -8.09 25.38
C SER A 3 -15.39 -7.13 25.30
N ARG A 4 -14.20 -7.66 24.95
CA ARG A 4 -12.97 -6.90 24.77
C ARG A 4 -12.57 -6.95 23.29
N PHE A 5 -12.23 -5.81 22.73
CA PHE A 5 -11.78 -5.65 21.35
C PHE A 5 -10.35 -5.13 21.38
N LEU A 6 -9.44 -5.80 20.69
CA LEU A 6 -8.05 -5.40 20.54
C LEU A 6 -7.81 -5.20 19.05
N ALA A 7 -7.46 -3.99 18.66
CA ALA A 7 -7.18 -3.67 17.27
C ALA A 7 -5.67 -3.61 17.02
N PHE A 8 -5.27 -4.08 15.84
CA PHE A 8 -3.88 -4.13 15.37
C PHE A 8 -3.82 -3.56 13.98
N VAL A 9 -2.84 -2.71 13.72
CA VAL A 9 -2.59 -2.08 12.41
C VAL A 9 -1.21 -2.51 11.94
N TYR A 10 -1.14 -2.96 10.68
CA TYR A 10 0.10 -3.37 10.03
C TYR A 10 0.22 -2.71 8.66
N GLY A 11 1.39 -2.16 8.35
CA GLY A 11 1.75 -1.87 6.97
C GLY A 11 1.99 -3.19 6.24
N VAL A 12 1.39 -3.34 5.07
CA VAL A 12 1.51 -4.55 4.22
C VAL A 12 1.56 -4.12 2.75
N GLU A 13 2.48 -4.71 1.99
CA GLU A 13 2.67 -4.36 0.59
C GLU A 13 1.92 -5.31 -0.36
N ASN A 14 1.57 -6.51 0.10
CA ASN A 14 0.88 -7.54 -0.67
C ASN A 14 -0.03 -8.40 0.21
N GLU A 15 -0.85 -9.23 -0.45
CA GLU A 15 -1.81 -10.11 0.24
C GLU A 15 -1.14 -11.21 1.07
N ASP A 16 0.04 -11.66 0.69
CA ASP A 16 0.72 -12.75 1.40
C ASP A 16 1.27 -12.25 2.73
N GLU A 17 1.83 -11.04 2.79
CA GLU A 17 2.17 -10.40 4.06
C GLU A 17 0.95 -10.22 4.96
N ALA A 18 -0.19 -9.79 4.41
CA ALA A 18 -1.43 -9.67 5.18
C ALA A 18 -1.86 -11.03 5.77
N LYS A 19 -1.77 -12.12 5.01
CA LYS A 19 -2.06 -13.49 5.48
C LYS A 19 -1.11 -13.92 6.58
N GLU A 20 0.19 -13.65 6.45
CA GLU A 20 1.20 -13.99 7.46
C GLU A 20 0.95 -13.26 8.78
N ARG A 21 0.64 -11.96 8.72
CA ARG A 21 0.28 -11.17 9.91
C ARG A 21 -0.97 -11.72 10.59
N LEU A 22 -2.00 -12.06 9.83
CA LEU A 22 -3.23 -12.66 10.36
C LEU A 22 -2.98 -14.04 10.97
N ALA A 23 -2.16 -14.89 10.35
CA ALA A 23 -1.80 -16.20 10.89
C ALA A 23 -1.02 -16.07 12.21
N THR A 24 -0.10 -15.13 12.30
CA THR A 24 0.64 -14.83 13.52
C THR A 24 -0.29 -14.34 14.63
N LEU A 25 -1.19 -13.40 14.29
CA LEU A 25 -2.16 -12.85 15.23
C LEU A 25 -3.11 -13.94 15.76
N ARG A 26 -3.54 -14.85 14.88
CA ARG A 26 -4.39 -15.98 15.25
C ARG A 26 -3.68 -16.95 16.20
N LYS A 27 -2.37 -17.19 16.02
CA LYS A 27 -1.56 -18.00 16.93
C LYS A 27 -1.40 -17.33 18.29
N THR A 28 -1.15 -16.02 18.31
CA THR A 28 -0.97 -15.26 19.57
C THR A 28 -2.27 -15.17 20.36
N HIS A 29 -3.41 -15.04 19.67
CA HIS A 29 -4.74 -14.93 20.26
C HIS A 29 -5.58 -16.18 19.99
N PHE A 30 -5.00 -17.37 20.23
CA PHE A 30 -5.62 -18.66 19.91
C PHE A 30 -6.92 -18.92 20.66
N ASP A 31 -7.11 -18.29 21.80
CA ASP A 31 -8.30 -18.34 22.66
C ASP A 31 -9.37 -17.30 22.29
N ALA A 32 -9.05 -16.38 21.37
CA ALA A 32 -10.01 -15.42 20.88
C ALA A 32 -11.03 -16.07 19.93
N ARG A 33 -12.30 -15.70 20.09
CA ARG A 33 -13.37 -16.27 19.26
C ARG A 33 -13.37 -15.75 17.82
N HIS A 34 -12.99 -14.48 17.63
CA HIS A 34 -13.02 -13.82 16.34
C HIS A 34 -11.77 -12.97 16.12
N VAL A 35 -11.20 -13.04 14.93
CA VAL A 35 -10.15 -12.16 14.42
C VAL A 35 -10.66 -11.57 13.09
N CYS A 36 -11.49 -10.54 13.23
CA CYS A 36 -12.08 -9.85 12.08
C CYS A 36 -11.07 -8.88 11.47
N TYR A 37 -11.07 -8.71 10.16
CA TYR A 37 -10.08 -7.85 9.52
C TYR A 37 -10.58 -7.20 8.25
N ALA A 38 -9.87 -6.16 7.82
CA ALA A 38 -9.88 -5.65 6.46
C ALA A 38 -8.49 -5.19 6.08
N TYR A 39 -8.17 -5.30 4.79
CA TYR A 39 -6.98 -4.67 4.21
C TYR A 39 -7.33 -3.91 2.93
N VAL A 40 -6.52 -2.92 2.64
CA VAL A 40 -6.51 -2.16 1.39
C VAL A 40 -5.06 -2.11 0.94
N ILE A 41 -4.76 -2.60 -0.25
CA ILE A 41 -3.39 -2.76 -0.79
C ILE A 41 -3.38 -2.21 -2.21
N GLY A 42 -2.24 -1.68 -2.59
CA GLY A 42 -1.99 -1.06 -3.89
C GLY A 42 -2.19 0.45 -3.86
N PRO A 43 -1.55 1.15 -4.80
CA PRO A 43 -1.51 2.62 -4.85
C PRO A 43 -2.89 3.29 -4.87
N HIS A 44 -3.86 2.64 -5.50
CA HIS A 44 -5.24 3.13 -5.58
C HIS A 44 -6.22 2.27 -4.77
N GLY A 45 -5.70 1.36 -3.93
CA GLY A 45 -6.50 0.44 -3.13
C GLY A 45 -7.18 -0.66 -3.96
N GLU A 46 -6.51 -1.13 -5.01
CA GLU A 46 -7.05 -2.10 -5.99
C GLU A 46 -7.38 -3.44 -5.34
N HIS A 47 -6.57 -3.86 -4.37
CA HIS A 47 -6.77 -5.10 -3.64
C HIS A 47 -7.37 -4.82 -2.28
N THR A 48 -8.69 -5.01 -2.17
CA THR A 48 -9.41 -4.85 -0.91
C THR A 48 -10.06 -6.15 -0.50
N ARG A 49 -9.89 -6.54 0.77
CA ARG A 49 -10.57 -7.68 1.36
C ARG A 49 -11.03 -7.38 2.78
N GLN A 50 -12.15 -7.98 3.16
CA GLN A 50 -12.68 -7.89 4.52
C GLN A 50 -13.25 -9.24 4.96
N ASN A 51 -13.23 -9.50 6.27
CA ASN A 51 -13.73 -10.76 6.83
C ASN A 51 -14.33 -10.55 8.22
N ASP A 52 -15.51 -11.08 8.43
CA ASP A 52 -16.22 -11.02 9.70
C ASP A 52 -15.86 -12.17 10.66
N ASP A 53 -15.11 -13.18 10.19
CA ASP A 53 -14.60 -14.29 10.97
C ASP A 53 -15.63 -14.91 11.95
N GLY A 54 -16.82 -15.22 11.44
CA GLY A 54 -17.90 -15.83 12.20
C GLY A 54 -18.76 -14.85 13.02
N GLU A 55 -18.51 -13.55 12.97
CA GLU A 55 -19.46 -12.53 13.41
C GLU A 55 -20.64 -12.43 12.39
N PRO A 56 -21.77 -11.88 12.76
CA PRO A 56 -22.86 -11.65 11.80
C PRO A 56 -22.37 -10.84 10.60
N SER A 57 -22.82 -11.24 9.40
CA SER A 57 -22.35 -10.65 8.14
C SER A 57 -22.42 -9.12 8.13
N GLY A 58 -21.29 -8.48 7.76
CA GLY A 58 -21.17 -7.03 7.63
C GLY A 58 -21.05 -6.26 8.95
N THR A 59 -20.94 -6.95 10.10
CA THR A 59 -20.87 -6.30 11.41
C THR A 59 -19.47 -6.04 11.91
N ALA A 60 -18.44 -6.59 11.26
CA ALA A 60 -17.04 -6.45 11.67
C ALA A 60 -16.15 -5.99 10.51
N GLY A 61 -15.95 -6.81 9.49
CA GLY A 61 -15.06 -6.51 8.37
C GLY A 61 -15.43 -5.25 7.62
N ALA A 62 -16.71 -5.05 7.32
CA ALA A 62 -17.18 -3.85 6.61
C ALA A 62 -17.01 -2.56 7.43
N PRO A 63 -17.32 -2.48 8.73
CA PRO A 63 -16.94 -1.36 9.60
C PRO A 63 -15.44 -1.05 9.60
N ILE A 64 -14.58 -2.08 9.70
CA ILE A 64 -13.11 -1.92 9.66
C ILE A 64 -12.68 -1.32 8.31
N ALA A 65 -13.13 -1.90 7.19
CA ALA A 65 -12.78 -1.42 5.85
C ALA A 65 -13.19 0.03 5.62
N ARG A 66 -14.36 0.44 6.13
CA ARG A 66 -14.81 1.85 6.06
C ARG A 66 -13.86 2.79 6.81
N GLN A 67 -13.27 2.38 7.93
CA GLN A 67 -12.32 3.24 8.66
C GLN A 67 -11.02 3.43 7.88
N ILE A 68 -10.49 2.37 7.25
CA ILE A 68 -9.31 2.49 6.39
C ILE A 68 -9.57 3.48 5.25
N ARG A 69 -10.72 3.35 4.56
CA ARG A 69 -11.08 4.26 3.45
C ARG A 69 -11.31 5.69 3.94
N SER A 70 -11.98 5.88 5.08
CA SER A 70 -12.20 7.21 5.65
C SER A 70 -10.90 7.91 6.04
N ALA A 71 -9.87 7.15 6.41
CA ALA A 71 -8.54 7.67 6.70
C ALA A 71 -7.70 7.93 5.42
N GLY A 72 -8.19 7.56 4.24
CA GLY A 72 -7.47 7.71 2.97
C GLY A 72 -6.20 6.87 2.88
N LEU A 73 -6.15 5.73 3.59
CA LEU A 73 -4.97 4.89 3.70
C LEU A 73 -5.01 3.73 2.71
N THR A 74 -3.84 3.35 2.24
CA THR A 74 -3.59 2.12 1.51
C THR A 74 -2.36 1.40 2.07
N ASN A 75 -2.07 0.20 1.57
CA ASN A 75 -1.00 -0.67 2.04
C ASN A 75 -1.09 -0.94 3.54
N VAL A 76 -2.32 -1.18 4.02
CA VAL A 76 -2.63 -1.37 5.43
C VAL A 76 -3.58 -2.53 5.64
N LEU A 77 -3.29 -3.34 6.67
CA LEU A 77 -4.15 -4.34 7.27
C LEU A 77 -4.57 -3.85 8.66
N VAL A 78 -5.87 -3.85 8.92
CA VAL A 78 -6.43 -3.66 10.27
C VAL A 78 -7.13 -4.94 10.68
N ALA A 79 -6.71 -5.51 11.80
CA ALA A 79 -7.31 -6.70 12.41
C ALA A 79 -7.83 -6.36 13.80
N VAL A 80 -9.04 -6.84 14.11
CA VAL A 80 -9.64 -6.65 15.43
C VAL A 80 -9.96 -8.01 16.03
N VAL A 81 -9.27 -8.32 17.14
CA VAL A 81 -9.46 -9.53 17.93
C VAL A 81 -10.54 -9.29 18.96
N ARG A 82 -11.56 -10.14 18.99
CA ARG A 82 -12.64 -10.07 19.98
C ARG A 82 -12.60 -11.24 20.94
N TYR A 83 -12.58 -10.88 22.22
CA TYR A 83 -12.87 -11.81 23.32
C TYR A 83 -14.32 -11.63 23.77
N PHE A 84 -15.11 -12.68 23.63
CA PHE A 84 -16.53 -12.66 24.00
C PHE A 84 -16.71 -12.60 25.52
N GLY A 85 -17.48 -11.64 26.00
CA GLY A 85 -17.71 -11.42 27.42
C GLY A 85 -18.99 -12.05 27.99
N GLY A 86 -19.59 -13.03 27.29
CA GLY A 86 -20.79 -13.73 27.78
C GLY A 86 -22.13 -13.07 27.42
N VAL A 87 -22.14 -11.79 27.02
CA VAL A 87 -23.37 -11.06 26.64
C VAL A 87 -23.32 -10.68 25.16
N LYS A 88 -24.36 -11.03 24.42
CA LYS A 88 -24.52 -10.63 23.01
C LYS A 88 -24.80 -9.13 22.91
N LEU A 89 -24.03 -8.44 22.07
CA LEU A 89 -24.14 -6.98 21.91
C LEU A 89 -25.28 -6.56 20.97
N GLY A 90 -25.71 -7.45 20.06
CA GLY A 90 -26.57 -7.12 18.92
C GLY A 90 -25.76 -6.49 17.77
N THR A 91 -26.27 -6.60 16.54
CA THR A 91 -25.55 -6.23 15.31
C THR A 91 -25.16 -4.75 15.26
N GLY A 92 -26.02 -3.84 15.68
CA GLY A 92 -25.74 -2.41 15.67
C GLY A 92 -24.58 -2.02 16.60
N ARG A 93 -24.62 -2.48 17.87
CA ARG A 93 -23.54 -2.17 18.83
C ARG A 93 -22.23 -2.87 18.47
N LEU A 94 -22.32 -4.04 17.84
CA LEU A 94 -21.18 -4.79 17.36
C LEU A 94 -20.44 -4.00 16.27
N GLY A 95 -21.19 -3.50 15.28
CA GLY A 95 -20.62 -2.66 14.23
C GLY A 95 -19.96 -1.39 14.75
N VAL A 96 -20.55 -0.74 15.75
CA VAL A 96 -19.95 0.43 16.43
C VAL A 96 -18.65 0.03 17.14
N ALA A 97 -18.62 -1.10 17.85
CA ALA A 97 -17.42 -1.52 18.57
C ALA A 97 -16.25 -1.80 17.62
N TYR A 98 -16.46 -2.51 16.50
CA TYR A 98 -15.43 -2.75 15.49
C TYR A 98 -14.97 -1.46 14.80
N LYS A 99 -15.91 -0.57 14.47
CA LYS A 99 -15.61 0.75 13.91
C LYS A 99 -14.72 1.56 14.86
N THR A 100 -15.09 1.66 16.14
CA THR A 100 -14.36 2.46 17.14
C THR A 100 -12.96 1.89 17.34
N ALA A 101 -12.83 0.58 17.57
CA ALA A 101 -11.53 -0.06 17.76
C ALA A 101 -10.58 0.15 16.55
N ALA A 102 -11.10 0.02 15.33
CA ALA A 102 -10.32 0.26 14.12
C ALA A 102 -9.91 1.74 13.98
N ALA A 103 -10.82 2.69 14.25
CA ALA A 103 -10.52 4.11 14.16
C ALA A 103 -9.46 4.56 15.17
N GLU A 104 -9.57 4.13 16.43
CA GLU A 104 -8.61 4.43 17.49
C GLU A 104 -7.22 3.88 17.13
N ALA A 105 -7.14 2.61 16.70
CA ALA A 105 -5.87 1.99 16.33
C ALA A 105 -5.22 2.67 15.11
N LEU A 106 -5.98 3.07 14.09
CA LEU A 106 -5.46 3.81 12.93
C LEU A 106 -4.94 5.20 13.35
N THR A 107 -5.62 5.87 14.26
CA THR A 107 -5.19 7.17 14.79
C THR A 107 -3.88 7.04 15.57
N GLU A 108 -3.75 6.01 16.41
CA GLU A 108 -2.55 5.74 17.21
C GLU A 108 -1.36 5.31 16.35
N ALA A 109 -1.61 4.51 15.32
CA ALA A 109 -0.56 4.05 14.39
C ALA A 109 0.03 5.18 13.55
N GLY A 110 -0.75 6.23 13.27
CA GLY A 110 -0.38 7.30 12.37
C GLY A 110 -0.33 6.86 10.91
N ALA A 111 0.14 7.75 10.04
CA ALA A 111 0.29 7.50 8.62
C ALA A 111 1.63 8.03 8.12
N LYS A 112 2.25 7.30 7.18
CA LYS A 112 3.43 7.75 6.44
C LYS A 112 3.02 8.02 5.00
N GLU A 113 3.32 9.22 4.53
CA GLU A 113 3.16 9.53 3.11
C GLU A 113 4.25 8.83 2.30
N VAL A 114 3.85 8.04 1.31
CA VAL A 114 4.76 7.36 0.38
C VAL A 114 4.54 7.95 -1.00
N VAL A 115 5.57 8.58 -1.54
CA VAL A 115 5.55 9.09 -2.91
C VAL A 115 5.72 7.92 -3.86
N MET A 116 4.71 7.66 -4.67
CA MET A 116 4.74 6.65 -5.71
C MET A 116 5.68 7.08 -6.83
N LYS A 117 6.64 6.23 -7.18
CA LYS A 117 7.59 6.45 -8.27
C LYS A 117 7.47 5.35 -9.32
N ASP A 118 7.43 5.76 -10.58
CA ASP A 118 7.60 4.87 -11.72
C ASP A 118 9.09 4.70 -12.04
N SER A 119 9.45 3.54 -12.57
CA SER A 119 10.78 3.27 -13.10
C SER A 119 10.77 3.44 -14.62
N LEU A 120 11.63 4.30 -15.13
CA LEU A 120 11.86 4.47 -16.57
C LEU A 120 13.28 4.02 -16.89
N LYS A 121 13.42 3.13 -17.89
CA LYS A 121 14.72 2.69 -18.39
C LYS A 121 14.92 3.20 -19.82
N MET A 122 16.10 3.73 -20.10
CA MET A 122 16.39 4.33 -21.38
C MET A 122 17.85 4.16 -21.77
N ALA A 123 18.13 4.14 -23.06
CA ALA A 123 19.47 4.25 -23.61
C ALA A 123 19.64 5.58 -24.30
N ALA A 124 20.75 6.25 -24.01
CA ALA A 124 21.16 7.52 -24.56
C ALA A 124 22.58 7.44 -25.12
N PRO A 125 22.82 7.72 -26.40
CA PRO A 125 24.17 7.90 -26.95
C PRO A 125 25.00 8.87 -26.10
N TYR A 126 26.30 8.66 -26.05
CA TYR A 126 27.20 9.44 -25.18
C TYR A 126 27.16 10.96 -25.42
N ASP A 127 26.92 11.39 -26.66
CA ASP A 127 26.82 12.81 -27.04
C ASP A 127 25.58 13.52 -26.47
N VAL A 128 24.50 12.79 -26.16
CA VAL A 128 23.27 13.34 -25.58
C VAL A 128 23.02 12.92 -24.13
N ALA A 129 23.82 11.99 -23.57
CA ALA A 129 23.61 11.44 -22.24
C ALA A 129 23.63 12.52 -21.14
N ASP A 130 24.53 13.49 -21.21
CA ASP A 130 24.59 14.59 -20.24
C ASP A 130 23.35 15.50 -20.32
N THR A 131 22.85 15.73 -21.52
CA THR A 131 21.61 16.50 -21.74
C THR A 131 20.40 15.75 -21.14
N ALA A 132 20.31 14.44 -21.39
CA ALA A 132 19.26 13.61 -20.79
C ALA A 132 19.33 13.63 -19.27
N MET A 133 20.50 13.43 -18.68
CA MET A 133 20.70 13.47 -17.22
C MET A 133 20.34 14.81 -16.59
N ARG A 134 20.62 15.93 -17.29
CA ARG A 134 20.21 17.27 -16.84
C ARG A 134 18.70 17.43 -16.84
N LEU A 135 18.01 16.97 -17.89
CA LEU A 135 16.55 17.03 -17.98
C LEU A 135 15.90 16.16 -16.90
N ILE A 136 16.43 14.97 -16.62
CA ILE A 136 15.97 14.08 -15.55
C ILE A 136 16.07 14.78 -14.18
N ARG A 137 17.21 15.38 -13.86
CA ARG A 137 17.40 16.11 -12.59
C ARG A 137 16.49 17.33 -12.48
N ASN A 138 16.30 18.08 -13.57
CA ASN A 138 15.41 19.25 -13.59
C ASN A 138 13.94 18.86 -13.35
N ALA A 139 13.56 17.66 -13.75
CA ALA A 139 12.24 17.10 -13.46
C ALA A 139 12.09 16.53 -12.01
N GLY A 140 13.13 16.65 -11.18
CA GLY A 140 13.11 16.12 -9.81
C GLY A 140 13.12 14.59 -9.75
N ALA A 141 13.58 13.93 -10.83
CA ALA A 141 13.69 12.48 -10.90
C ALA A 141 15.10 12.01 -10.48
N ASP A 142 15.17 10.81 -9.89
CA ASP A 142 16.42 10.22 -9.39
C ASP A 142 16.95 9.20 -10.40
N ILE A 143 18.23 9.30 -10.75
CA ILE A 143 18.92 8.27 -11.52
C ILE A 143 19.35 7.17 -10.54
N THR A 144 18.71 6.02 -10.59
CA THR A 144 18.91 4.89 -9.64
C THR A 144 19.99 3.92 -10.10
N ALA A 145 20.22 3.80 -11.43
CA ALA A 145 21.29 2.98 -11.97
C ALA A 145 21.83 3.58 -13.28
N ARG A 146 23.11 3.27 -13.56
CA ARG A 146 23.78 3.59 -14.82
C ARG A 146 24.59 2.40 -15.28
N ASP A 147 24.38 2.01 -16.53
CA ASP A 147 25.16 1.02 -17.21
C ASP A 147 25.69 1.60 -18.53
N TYR A 148 26.74 1.00 -19.06
CA TYR A 148 27.41 1.50 -20.26
C TYR A 148 27.53 0.37 -21.28
N THR A 149 27.21 0.69 -22.52
CA THR A 149 27.50 -0.14 -23.69
C THR A 149 28.67 0.46 -24.47
N ALA A 150 29.04 -0.12 -25.62
CA ALA A 150 30.09 0.45 -26.48
C ALA A 150 29.72 1.84 -27.03
N THR A 151 28.44 2.18 -27.14
CA THR A 151 27.95 3.38 -27.83
C THR A 151 27.00 4.23 -26.99
N GLU A 152 26.47 3.74 -25.90
CA GLU A 152 25.36 4.36 -25.16
C GLU A 152 25.52 4.21 -23.64
N THR A 153 24.92 5.15 -22.92
CA THR A 153 24.68 5.06 -21.49
C THR A 153 23.24 4.56 -21.28
N ILE A 154 23.08 3.50 -20.50
CA ILE A 154 21.76 3.02 -20.06
C ILE A 154 21.46 3.65 -18.70
N LEU A 155 20.33 4.35 -18.61
CA LEU A 155 19.86 5.02 -17.42
C LEU A 155 18.60 4.35 -16.89
N THR A 156 18.58 4.04 -15.59
CA THR A 156 17.35 3.69 -14.86
C THR A 156 16.97 4.86 -13.97
N VAL A 157 15.75 5.34 -14.07
CA VAL A 157 15.30 6.58 -13.46
C VAL A 157 14.02 6.33 -12.67
N ALA A 158 14.00 6.75 -11.39
CA ALA A 158 12.80 6.78 -10.58
C ALA A 158 12.19 8.19 -10.61
N VAL A 159 10.96 8.29 -11.08
CA VAL A 159 10.23 9.55 -11.21
C VAL A 159 8.87 9.42 -10.53
N ARG A 160 8.32 10.51 -9.97
CA ARG A 160 6.95 10.49 -9.43
C ARG A 160 5.97 10.07 -10.52
N CYS A 161 5.01 9.20 -10.21
CA CYS A 161 4.01 8.73 -11.19
C CYS A 161 3.26 9.90 -11.85
N SER A 162 2.98 10.99 -11.11
CA SER A 162 2.38 12.22 -11.66
C SER A 162 3.21 12.88 -12.76
N ASP A 163 4.53 12.73 -12.70
CA ASP A 163 5.50 13.46 -13.55
C ASP A 163 6.09 12.57 -14.65
N ALA A 164 5.86 11.25 -14.57
CA ALA A 164 6.44 10.25 -15.46
C ALA A 164 6.11 10.51 -16.93
N LYS A 165 4.85 10.81 -17.25
CA LYS A 165 4.43 11.14 -18.61
C LYS A 165 5.11 12.39 -19.14
N SER A 166 5.15 13.47 -18.36
CA SER A 166 5.78 14.74 -18.73
C SER A 166 7.28 14.58 -18.97
N LEU A 167 7.95 13.80 -18.11
CA LEU A 167 9.37 13.50 -18.28
C LEU A 167 9.61 12.65 -19.52
N LYS A 168 8.80 11.63 -19.78
CA LYS A 168 8.87 10.79 -20.98
C LYS A 168 8.71 11.63 -22.25
N ASP A 169 7.70 12.51 -22.28
CA ASP A 169 7.46 13.43 -23.40
C ASP A 169 8.62 14.40 -23.64
N THR A 170 9.27 14.86 -22.56
CA THR A 170 10.43 15.75 -22.64
C THR A 170 11.67 15.05 -23.19
N LEU A 171 11.95 13.84 -22.70
CA LEU A 171 13.09 13.04 -23.14
C LEU A 171 12.93 12.51 -24.58
N SER A 172 11.70 12.22 -25.02
CA SER A 172 11.40 11.80 -26.40
C SER A 172 11.72 12.85 -27.45
N LYS A 173 11.95 14.13 -27.07
CA LYS A 173 12.42 15.18 -27.98
C LYS A 173 13.91 15.00 -28.34
N ILE A 174 14.64 14.17 -27.63
CA ILE A 174 16.00 13.77 -28.01
C ILE A 174 15.87 12.56 -28.93
N HIS A 175 15.93 12.78 -30.23
CA HIS A 175 15.61 11.77 -31.25
C HIS A 175 16.48 10.50 -31.20
N THR A 176 17.68 10.59 -30.66
CA THR A 176 18.60 9.46 -30.53
C THR A 176 18.46 8.68 -29.22
N LEU A 177 17.70 9.23 -28.25
CA LEU A 177 17.36 8.53 -27.01
C LEU A 177 16.17 7.60 -27.23
N HIS A 178 16.25 6.38 -26.73
CA HIS A 178 15.11 5.45 -26.78
C HIS A 178 14.84 4.81 -25.42
N PHE A 179 13.56 4.62 -25.12
CA PHE A 179 13.13 3.91 -23.91
C PHE A 179 13.27 2.42 -24.12
N ILE A 180 13.74 1.76 -23.07
CA ILE A 180 13.83 0.30 -23.02
C ILE A 180 12.61 -0.15 -22.21
N ASP A 181 11.60 -0.72 -22.89
CA ASP A 181 10.48 -1.33 -22.19
C ASP A 181 10.97 -2.63 -21.56
N ASP A 182 10.91 -2.74 -20.24
CA ASP A 182 11.01 -4.03 -19.59
C ASP A 182 9.74 -4.82 -19.97
N GLN A 183 9.84 -5.66 -21.02
CA GLN A 183 8.81 -6.65 -21.28
C GLN A 183 8.77 -7.62 -20.10
N PRO A 184 7.55 -7.95 -19.60
CA PRO A 184 7.38 -8.88 -18.48
C PRO A 184 7.89 -10.27 -18.79
#